data_1c1f2fbff796154b8e5dc307086cd95b
#
_entry.id   1c1f2fbff796154b8e5dc307086cd95b
#
_cell.length_a   1.000
_cell.length_b   1.000
_cell.length_c   1.000
_cell.angle_alpha   90.00
_cell.angle_beta   90.00
_cell.angle_gamma   90.00
#
_symmetry.space_group_name_H-M   'P 1'
#
loop_
_entity.id
_entity.type
_entity.pdbx_description
1 polymer ?
#
loop_
_entity_poly.entity_id
_entity_poly.type
_entity_poly.pdbx_seq_one_letter_code
_entity_poly.pdbx_strand_id
1 'polypeptide(L)'
;MNHFNNALALDAEYLAMARRDPAALRRDFDAIVEYMKHSTAIHHGEYVRTCFKPKLLTESQFAAIKADMKILYSIFARVMDEYEQDASYRALFGFDSRVEELILRANRQPSLLPMARIDFFYNEETGDYTFCEFNTDGASAMNEDRELHNAQQLSAVYREFTAANKTRRCELFDSWVETMQRIWQRAGGHGVPRVAIVDYMECGTVNEFEIFRQHFEQAGIPAEVCDVRDLRYDGHRLTGDSGEKIDMIYRRAVTSDVLAHYEESTALLQAARDGAVLLVGDFHTQIVHNKELFRVLHLPRTLQMLDETQRAYIEAHVPYTAEFGAEHLEQVLEDKDRWILKPTDSYGSRGVYAGVEYDTDRWAEIVRSVPHTGYLLQAFHTPYVTENYGLNGDVFGLNRYYNLTGIYTYDGVAQGVYSRVSLTPIISSQYSEKTLPTLLVED
;
A
#
# COMPACT_ATOMS: atom_id res chain seq x y z
N MET A 1 23.37 5.96 -21.92
CA MET A 1 22.76 4.61 -21.82
C MET A 1 21.36 4.81 -21.26
N ASN A 2 20.39 4.06 -21.74
CA ASN A 2 19.01 4.21 -21.24
C ASN A 2 18.97 3.61 -19.82
N HIS A 3 18.47 4.33 -18.81
CA HIS A 3 18.43 3.91 -17.41
C HIS A 3 17.75 2.55 -17.18
N PHE A 4 16.84 2.18 -18.09
CA PHE A 4 16.14 0.88 -18.07
C PHE A 4 17.05 -0.30 -18.44
N ASN A 5 17.98 -0.12 -19.36
CA ASN A 5 18.97 -1.15 -19.71
C ASN A 5 19.89 -1.48 -18.53
N ASN A 6 20.08 -0.53 -17.61
CA ASN A 6 20.92 -0.74 -16.43
C ASN A 6 20.24 -1.65 -15.40
N ALA A 7 18.95 -1.47 -15.12
CA ALA A 7 18.22 -2.33 -14.19
C ALA A 7 18.16 -3.79 -14.63
N LEU A 8 17.90 -4.04 -15.93
CA LEU A 8 17.90 -5.39 -16.50
C LEU A 8 19.30 -6.04 -16.45
N ALA A 9 20.36 -5.24 -16.67
CA ALA A 9 21.73 -5.73 -16.55
C ALA A 9 22.08 -6.13 -15.11
N LEU A 10 21.65 -5.35 -14.11
CA LEU A 10 21.83 -5.64 -12.69
C LEU A 10 21.07 -6.92 -12.27
N ASP A 11 19.86 -7.10 -12.78
CA ASP A 11 19.07 -8.32 -12.56
C ASP A 11 19.77 -9.55 -13.14
N ALA A 12 20.28 -9.45 -14.37
CA ALA A 12 21.03 -10.52 -15.03
C ALA A 12 22.35 -10.83 -14.29
N GLU A 13 23.07 -9.81 -13.83
CA GLU A 13 24.27 -9.95 -13.02
C GLU A 13 23.98 -10.71 -11.72
N TYR A 14 22.95 -10.29 -10.94
CA TYR A 14 22.60 -10.96 -9.69
C TYR A 14 22.26 -12.44 -9.91
N LEU A 15 21.45 -12.75 -10.94
CA LEU A 15 21.10 -14.12 -11.29
C LEU A 15 22.31 -14.94 -11.77
N ALA A 16 23.25 -14.32 -12.51
CA ALA A 16 24.50 -14.97 -12.92
C ALA A 16 25.37 -15.32 -11.70
N MET A 17 25.49 -14.41 -10.72
CA MET A 17 26.18 -14.67 -9.46
C MET A 17 25.53 -15.83 -8.70
N ALA A 18 24.20 -15.85 -8.58
CA ALA A 18 23.45 -16.91 -7.91
C ALA A 18 23.67 -18.30 -8.56
N ARG A 19 23.83 -18.35 -9.88
CA ARG A 19 24.04 -19.60 -10.65
C ARG A 19 25.43 -20.19 -10.52
N ARG A 20 26.44 -19.47 -9.98
CA ARG A 20 27.84 -19.96 -9.87
C ARG A 20 27.97 -21.17 -8.97
N ASP A 21 27.18 -21.22 -7.89
CA ASP A 21 27.17 -22.34 -6.93
C ASP A 21 25.72 -22.69 -6.53
N PRO A 22 25.10 -23.66 -7.22
CA PRO A 22 23.72 -24.06 -6.90
C PRO A 22 23.53 -24.61 -5.48
N ALA A 23 24.58 -25.20 -4.90
CA ALA A 23 24.49 -25.73 -3.54
C ALA A 23 24.54 -24.60 -2.50
N ALA A 24 25.37 -23.58 -2.70
CA ALA A 24 25.39 -22.37 -1.88
C ALA A 24 24.08 -21.60 -2.03
N LEU A 25 23.57 -21.42 -3.25
CA LEU A 25 22.29 -20.78 -3.52
C LEU A 25 21.16 -21.42 -2.69
N ARG A 26 21.09 -22.76 -2.68
CA ARG A 26 20.06 -23.46 -1.93
C ARG A 26 20.25 -23.30 -0.41
N ARG A 27 21.46 -23.43 0.11
CA ARG A 27 21.75 -23.24 1.54
C ARG A 27 21.41 -21.82 2.00
N ASP A 28 21.80 -20.80 1.22
CA ASP A 28 21.53 -19.40 1.54
C ASP A 28 20.02 -19.12 1.53
N PHE A 29 19.29 -19.67 0.55
CA PHE A 29 17.83 -19.53 0.50
C PHE A 29 17.15 -20.20 1.71
N ASP A 30 17.58 -21.40 2.09
CA ASP A 30 17.05 -22.09 3.26
C ASP A 30 17.32 -21.30 4.55
N ALA A 31 18.50 -20.66 4.67
CA ALA A 31 18.83 -19.80 5.79
C ALA A 31 17.94 -18.52 5.83
N ILE A 32 17.66 -17.91 4.68
CA ILE A 32 16.72 -16.79 4.57
C ILE A 32 15.32 -17.21 5.04
N VAL A 33 14.81 -18.33 4.55
CA VAL A 33 13.49 -18.85 4.93
C VAL A 33 13.44 -19.16 6.43
N GLU A 34 14.49 -19.77 6.98
CA GLU A 34 14.54 -20.08 8.42
C GLU A 34 14.57 -18.82 9.28
N TYR A 35 15.31 -17.78 8.86
CA TYR A 35 15.27 -16.47 9.51
C TYR A 35 13.83 -15.90 9.50
N MET A 36 13.18 -15.91 8.33
CA MET A 36 11.83 -15.33 8.18
C MET A 36 10.78 -16.03 9.06
N LYS A 37 10.88 -17.35 9.25
CA LYS A 37 9.99 -18.10 10.17
C LYS A 37 10.09 -17.65 11.63
N HIS A 38 11.22 -17.07 12.03
CA HIS A 38 11.47 -16.60 13.41
C HIS A 38 11.47 -15.08 13.52
N SER A 39 11.24 -14.37 12.43
CA SER A 39 11.20 -12.91 12.39
C SER A 39 9.87 -12.36 12.90
N THR A 40 9.81 -11.04 13.04
CA THR A 40 8.58 -10.33 13.37
C THR A 40 7.69 -10.03 12.16
N ALA A 41 8.12 -10.40 10.94
CA ALA A 41 7.34 -10.26 9.71
C ALA A 41 6.31 -11.38 9.59
N ILE A 42 5.22 -11.23 10.33
CA ILE A 42 4.09 -12.17 10.39
C ILE A 42 2.87 -11.49 9.75
N HIS A 43 2.20 -12.20 8.85
CA HIS A 43 0.95 -11.78 8.24
C HIS A 43 -0.09 -12.89 8.36
N HIS A 44 -1.23 -12.61 8.95
CA HIS A 44 -2.29 -13.60 9.25
C HIS A 44 -1.79 -14.88 9.96
N GLY A 45 -0.85 -14.72 10.88
CA GLY A 45 -0.29 -15.84 11.65
C GLY A 45 0.79 -16.67 10.93
N GLU A 46 1.10 -16.33 9.68
CA GLU A 46 2.13 -16.98 8.86
C GLU A 46 3.32 -16.05 8.63
N TYR A 47 4.53 -16.61 8.52
CA TYR A 47 5.70 -15.81 8.15
C TYR A 47 5.61 -15.34 6.69
N VAL A 48 6.14 -14.15 6.42
CA VAL A 48 6.15 -13.59 5.07
C VAL A 48 7.11 -14.35 4.16
N ARG A 49 6.57 -14.92 3.08
CA ARG A 49 7.33 -15.69 2.09
C ARG A 49 8.10 -14.77 1.16
N THR A 50 9.27 -15.23 0.69
CA THR A 50 10.13 -14.43 -0.19
C THR A 50 10.76 -15.27 -1.30
N CYS A 51 11.48 -14.59 -2.20
CA CYS A 51 12.38 -15.18 -3.18
C CYS A 51 13.84 -14.84 -2.84
N PHE A 52 14.78 -15.43 -3.59
CA PHE A 52 16.20 -15.29 -3.33
C PHE A 52 16.76 -13.93 -3.73
N LYS A 53 16.36 -13.40 -4.92
CA LYS A 53 16.84 -12.12 -5.44
C LYS A 53 15.96 -11.00 -4.91
N PRO A 54 16.53 -9.91 -4.34
CA PRO A 54 15.78 -8.69 -4.04
C PRO A 54 15.24 -8.05 -5.33
N LYS A 55 14.29 -7.15 -5.19
CA LYS A 55 13.93 -6.22 -6.25
C LYS A 55 15.06 -5.21 -6.41
N LEU A 56 15.51 -4.99 -7.65
CA LEU A 56 16.52 -4.00 -7.99
C LEU A 56 15.86 -2.86 -8.77
N LEU A 57 16.05 -1.63 -8.31
CA LEU A 57 15.69 -0.41 -9.02
C LEU A 57 16.90 0.52 -9.06
N THR A 58 17.07 1.26 -10.15
CA THR A 58 18.10 2.30 -10.17
C THR A 58 17.61 3.57 -9.46
N GLU A 59 18.56 4.39 -9.01
CA GLU A 59 18.23 5.69 -8.43
C GLU A 59 17.47 6.59 -9.41
N SER A 60 17.79 6.52 -10.71
CA SER A 60 17.06 7.23 -11.77
C SER A 60 15.61 6.76 -11.91
N GLN A 61 15.36 5.45 -11.86
CA GLN A 61 14.00 4.92 -11.91
C GLN A 61 13.20 5.40 -10.69
N PHE A 62 13.79 5.32 -9.51
CA PHE A 62 13.13 5.82 -8.29
C PHE A 62 12.89 7.33 -8.31
N ALA A 63 13.84 8.11 -8.87
CA ALA A 63 13.68 9.55 -9.04
C ALA A 63 12.54 9.91 -10.02
N ALA A 64 12.38 9.15 -11.11
CA ALA A 64 11.26 9.32 -12.04
C ALA A 64 9.91 9.04 -11.34
N ILE A 65 9.80 7.92 -10.62
CA ILE A 65 8.61 7.60 -9.82
C ILE A 65 8.29 8.70 -8.80
N LYS A 66 9.32 9.24 -8.12
CA LYS A 66 9.14 10.38 -7.17
C LYS A 66 8.60 11.63 -7.86
N ALA A 67 9.00 11.90 -9.09
CA ALA A 67 8.48 13.05 -9.85
C ALA A 67 7.00 12.84 -10.20
N ASP A 68 6.64 11.64 -10.62
CA ASP A 68 5.27 11.26 -10.99
C ASP A 68 4.31 11.30 -9.79
N MET A 69 4.77 10.90 -8.59
CA MET A 69 3.96 11.00 -7.38
C MET A 69 3.51 12.44 -7.08
N LYS A 70 4.27 13.47 -7.48
CA LYS A 70 3.84 14.86 -7.32
C LYS A 70 2.63 15.20 -8.19
N ILE A 71 2.58 14.66 -9.42
CA ILE A 71 1.42 14.85 -10.32
C ILE A 71 0.21 14.14 -9.70
N LEU A 72 0.38 12.89 -9.28
CA LEU A 72 -0.70 12.11 -8.64
C LEU A 72 -1.28 12.84 -7.42
N TYR A 73 -0.42 13.33 -6.51
CA TYR A 73 -0.86 14.07 -5.33
C TYR A 73 -1.56 15.38 -5.66
N SER A 74 -1.18 16.05 -6.75
CA SER A 74 -1.90 17.23 -7.23
C SER A 74 -3.31 16.89 -7.74
N ILE A 75 -3.50 15.72 -8.32
CA ILE A 75 -4.81 15.19 -8.72
C ILE A 75 -5.66 14.86 -7.48
N PHE A 76 -5.06 14.14 -6.51
CA PHE A 76 -5.75 13.82 -5.25
C PHE A 76 -6.21 15.09 -4.54
N ALA A 77 -5.37 16.11 -4.46
CA ALA A 77 -5.75 17.38 -3.85
C ALA A 77 -7.00 17.99 -4.51
N ARG A 78 -7.05 18.00 -5.85
CA ARG A 78 -8.22 18.51 -6.60
C ARG A 78 -9.48 17.72 -6.32
N VAL A 79 -9.39 16.39 -6.32
CA VAL A 79 -10.53 15.50 -6.04
C VAL A 79 -11.03 15.67 -4.61
N MET A 80 -10.11 15.73 -3.64
CA MET A 80 -10.48 15.90 -2.23
C MET A 80 -11.06 17.27 -1.94
N ASP A 81 -10.53 18.33 -2.54
CA ASP A 81 -11.10 19.69 -2.45
C ASP A 81 -12.53 19.73 -3.02
N GLU A 82 -12.76 19.15 -4.20
CA GLU A 82 -14.09 19.11 -4.83
C GLU A 82 -15.07 18.26 -4.02
N TYR A 83 -14.60 17.12 -3.46
CA TYR A 83 -15.40 16.29 -2.57
C TYR A 83 -15.90 17.09 -1.34
N GLU A 84 -15.04 17.91 -0.76
CA GLU A 84 -15.41 18.71 0.41
C GLU A 84 -16.37 19.86 0.09
N GLN A 85 -16.22 20.48 -1.09
CA GLN A 85 -16.95 21.68 -1.45
C GLN A 85 -18.32 21.40 -2.09
N ASP A 86 -18.49 20.27 -2.80
CA ASP A 86 -19.68 19.99 -3.59
C ASP A 86 -20.35 18.65 -3.22
N ALA A 87 -21.57 18.76 -2.66
CA ALA A 87 -22.35 17.59 -2.24
C ALA A 87 -22.72 16.67 -3.41
N SER A 88 -22.91 17.20 -4.64
CA SER A 88 -23.19 16.37 -5.81
C SER A 88 -21.97 15.60 -6.31
N TYR A 89 -20.77 16.11 -6.07
CA TYR A 89 -19.53 15.39 -6.33
C TYR A 89 -19.27 14.31 -5.26
N ARG A 90 -19.52 14.62 -3.98
CA ARG A 90 -19.45 13.63 -2.89
C ARG A 90 -20.34 12.42 -3.16
N ALA A 91 -21.54 12.66 -3.65
CA ALA A 91 -22.49 11.57 -3.95
C ALA A 91 -21.96 10.56 -4.97
N LEU A 92 -20.93 10.90 -5.78
CA LEU A 92 -20.30 9.96 -6.70
C LEU A 92 -19.56 8.83 -5.99
N PHE A 93 -19.12 9.01 -4.74
CA PHE A 93 -18.38 8.02 -3.97
C PHE A 93 -19.28 7.04 -3.21
N GLY A 94 -20.53 7.41 -2.94
CA GLY A 94 -21.51 6.55 -2.29
C GLY A 94 -21.15 6.13 -0.85
N PHE A 95 -20.39 6.94 -0.11
CA PHE A 95 -20.00 6.60 1.24
C PHE A 95 -21.16 6.55 2.22
N ASP A 96 -21.02 5.74 3.26
CA ASP A 96 -21.89 5.76 4.43
C ASP A 96 -21.92 7.18 5.03
N SER A 97 -23.11 7.66 5.43
CA SER A 97 -23.28 9.02 5.97
C SER A 97 -22.40 9.31 7.20
N ARG A 98 -22.09 8.30 8.00
CA ARG A 98 -21.18 8.41 9.15
C ARG A 98 -19.74 8.69 8.70
N VAL A 99 -19.29 8.07 7.60
CA VAL A 99 -17.96 8.34 7.01
C VAL A 99 -17.95 9.74 6.41
N GLU A 100 -19.01 10.14 5.69
CA GLU A 100 -19.11 11.48 5.13
C GLU A 100 -19.03 12.55 6.23
N GLU A 101 -19.74 12.37 7.36
CA GLU A 101 -19.66 13.27 8.51
C GLU A 101 -18.23 13.35 9.07
N LEU A 102 -17.54 12.20 9.23
CA LEU A 102 -16.18 12.15 9.73
C LEU A 102 -15.17 12.80 8.78
N ILE A 103 -15.34 12.66 7.48
CA ILE A 103 -14.52 13.33 6.46
C ILE A 103 -14.69 14.84 6.52
N LEU A 104 -15.93 15.32 6.67
CA LEU A 104 -16.26 16.75 6.63
C LEU A 104 -16.07 17.50 7.95
N ARG A 105 -15.64 16.83 9.02
CA ARG A 105 -15.43 17.48 10.31
C ARG A 105 -14.35 18.57 10.25
N ALA A 106 -14.44 19.58 11.11
CA ALA A 106 -13.61 20.78 11.06
C ALA A 106 -12.16 20.55 11.53
N ASN A 107 -11.93 19.74 12.57
CA ASN A 107 -10.64 19.62 13.25
C ASN A 107 -9.79 18.50 12.63
N ARG A 108 -9.28 18.72 11.42
CA ARG A 108 -8.42 17.74 10.71
C ARG A 108 -6.95 18.07 10.84
N GLN A 109 -6.12 17.05 10.70
CA GLN A 109 -4.68 17.20 10.61
C GLN A 109 -4.28 17.87 9.26
N PRO A 110 -3.13 18.59 9.20
CA PRO A 110 -2.78 19.45 8.06
C PRO A 110 -2.21 18.73 6.83
N SER A 111 -2.02 17.41 6.87
CA SER A 111 -1.52 16.64 5.72
C SER A 111 -2.66 16.14 4.85
N LEU A 112 -2.53 16.23 3.54
CA LEU A 112 -3.51 15.68 2.60
C LEU A 112 -3.63 14.16 2.78
N LEU A 113 -2.50 13.46 2.66
CA LEU A 113 -2.37 12.02 2.87
C LEU A 113 -1.09 11.78 3.67
N PRO A 114 -1.19 11.58 5.00
CA PRO A 114 -0.02 11.45 5.86
C PRO A 114 0.87 10.27 5.49
N MET A 115 0.25 9.12 5.23
CA MET A 115 0.90 7.90 4.77
C MET A 115 0.05 7.27 3.68
N ALA A 116 0.70 6.84 2.61
CA ALA A 116 0.08 6.02 1.58
C ALA A 116 1.08 4.98 1.06
N ARG A 117 0.54 3.87 0.54
CA ARG A 117 1.27 2.96 -0.35
C ARG A 117 0.50 2.92 -1.68
N ILE A 118 1.14 3.43 -2.70
CA ILE A 118 0.59 3.50 -4.06
C ILE A 118 1.07 2.29 -4.82
N ASP A 119 0.18 1.34 -5.10
CA ASP A 119 0.50 0.06 -5.73
C ASP A 119 0.22 0.13 -7.25
N PHE A 120 1.21 -0.29 -8.06
CA PHE A 120 1.13 -0.28 -9.52
C PHE A 120 1.95 -1.40 -10.17
N PHE A 121 1.58 -1.75 -11.39
CA PHE A 121 2.28 -2.70 -12.23
C PHE A 121 3.33 -1.96 -13.04
N TYR A 122 4.59 -2.05 -12.62
CA TYR A 122 5.72 -1.34 -13.22
C TYR A 122 6.43 -2.23 -14.23
N ASN A 123 6.59 -1.74 -15.45
CA ASN A 123 7.39 -2.38 -16.50
C ASN A 123 8.86 -1.91 -16.37
N GLU A 124 9.73 -2.80 -15.96
CA GLU A 124 11.14 -2.49 -15.70
C GLU A 124 11.94 -2.20 -16.97
N GLU A 125 11.43 -2.61 -18.15
CA GLU A 125 12.07 -2.37 -19.45
C GLU A 125 11.77 -0.98 -20.01
N THR A 126 10.53 -0.51 -19.84
CA THR A 126 10.07 0.74 -20.46
C THR A 126 9.90 1.89 -19.45
N GLY A 127 9.70 1.57 -18.18
CA GLY A 127 9.32 2.53 -17.14
C GLY A 127 7.84 2.86 -17.12
N ASP A 128 7.05 2.29 -18.04
CA ASP A 128 5.60 2.45 -18.03
C ASP A 128 4.98 1.73 -16.85
N TYR A 129 3.84 2.22 -16.38
CA TYR A 129 3.12 1.55 -15.30
C TYR A 129 1.63 1.87 -15.33
N THR A 130 0.87 1.01 -14.66
CA THR A 130 -0.57 1.19 -14.46
C THR A 130 -0.90 0.97 -13.00
N PHE A 131 -1.67 1.86 -12.39
CA PHE A 131 -2.08 1.75 -10.99
C PHE A 131 -2.96 0.53 -10.74
N CYS A 132 -2.74 -0.10 -9.58
CA CYS A 132 -3.52 -1.23 -9.08
C CYS A 132 -4.49 -0.80 -7.98
N GLU A 133 -3.97 -0.08 -6.97
CA GLU A 133 -4.75 0.43 -5.83
C GLU A 133 -3.99 1.55 -5.10
N PHE A 134 -4.73 2.34 -4.34
CA PHE A 134 -4.21 3.42 -3.51
C PHE A 134 -4.47 3.09 -2.03
N ASN A 135 -3.48 2.56 -1.34
CA ASN A 135 -3.59 2.22 0.08
C ASN A 135 -3.27 3.45 0.92
N THR A 136 -4.28 4.26 1.23
CA THR A 136 -4.13 5.51 1.99
C THR A 136 -4.80 5.45 3.37
N ASP A 137 -5.38 4.30 3.71
CA ASP A 137 -6.02 4.03 4.98
C ASP A 137 -5.42 2.76 5.59
N GLY A 138 -4.62 2.89 6.64
CA GLY A 138 -3.97 1.76 7.31
C GLY A 138 -2.86 1.04 6.51
N ALA A 139 -2.14 1.72 5.60
CA ALA A 139 -1.05 1.09 4.83
C ALA A 139 0.00 0.43 5.75
N SER A 140 0.40 -0.80 5.44
CA SER A 140 1.28 -1.67 6.25
C SER A 140 2.42 -2.28 5.44
N ALA A 141 3.16 -3.21 6.04
CA ALA A 141 4.24 -4.02 5.49
C ALA A 141 5.64 -3.39 5.49
N MET A 142 5.85 -2.30 6.24
CA MET A 142 7.19 -1.72 6.45
C MET A 142 8.09 -2.67 7.23
N ASN A 143 7.53 -3.40 8.22
CA ASN A 143 8.28 -4.39 8.98
C ASN A 143 8.64 -5.63 8.15
N GLU A 144 7.84 -5.97 7.17
CA GLU A 144 8.15 -7.03 6.21
C GLU A 144 9.42 -6.68 5.42
N ASP A 145 9.48 -5.47 4.85
CA ASP A 145 10.66 -4.99 4.11
C ASP A 145 11.92 -4.96 4.99
N ARG A 146 11.79 -4.47 6.23
CA ARG A 146 12.88 -4.42 7.21
C ARG A 146 13.45 -5.82 7.50
N GLU A 147 12.60 -6.79 7.82
CA GLU A 147 13.02 -8.15 8.15
C GLU A 147 13.58 -8.88 6.93
N LEU A 148 13.01 -8.65 5.75
CA LEU A 148 13.54 -9.22 4.51
C LEU A 148 14.94 -8.69 4.17
N HIS A 149 15.21 -7.40 4.38
CA HIS A 149 16.56 -6.85 4.24
C HIS A 149 17.56 -7.50 5.23
N ASN A 150 17.13 -7.76 6.47
CA ASN A 150 17.96 -8.46 7.45
C ASN A 150 18.23 -9.91 7.02
N ALA A 151 17.20 -10.63 6.55
CA ALA A 151 17.32 -11.99 6.06
C ALA A 151 18.28 -12.12 4.87
N GLN A 152 18.24 -11.17 3.93
CA GLN A 152 19.11 -11.15 2.75
C GLN A 152 20.60 -11.06 3.09
N GLN A 153 20.96 -10.50 4.24
CA GLN A 153 22.36 -10.47 4.70
C GLN A 153 22.96 -11.89 4.91
N LEU A 154 22.13 -12.91 5.03
CA LEU A 154 22.56 -14.31 5.13
C LEU A 154 23.07 -14.85 3.79
N SER A 155 22.65 -14.28 2.65
CA SER A 155 23.10 -14.66 1.32
C SER A 155 24.52 -14.15 1.00
N ALA A 156 25.39 -15.04 0.57
CA ALA A 156 26.71 -14.69 0.07
C ALA A 156 26.60 -13.83 -1.21
N VAL A 157 25.65 -14.17 -2.09
CA VAL A 157 25.38 -13.41 -3.34
C VAL A 157 24.94 -12.00 -3.03
N TYR A 158 24.05 -11.81 -2.07
CA TYR A 158 23.61 -10.47 -1.67
C TYR A 158 24.77 -9.62 -1.16
N ARG A 159 25.61 -10.18 -0.29
CA ARG A 159 26.79 -9.46 0.24
C ARG A 159 27.81 -9.15 -0.86
N GLU A 160 28.08 -10.09 -1.79
CA GLU A 160 28.97 -9.86 -2.93
C GLU A 160 28.43 -8.76 -3.84
N PHE A 161 27.14 -8.82 -4.18
CA PHE A 161 26.49 -7.84 -5.04
C PHE A 161 26.50 -6.44 -4.44
N THR A 162 26.15 -6.30 -3.16
CA THR A 162 26.13 -5.00 -2.47
C THR A 162 27.54 -4.45 -2.21
N ALA A 163 28.57 -5.29 -2.16
CA ALA A 163 29.96 -4.86 -2.10
C ALA A 163 30.51 -4.37 -3.45
N ALA A 164 30.02 -4.96 -4.57
CA ALA A 164 30.43 -4.57 -5.92
C ALA A 164 29.68 -3.36 -6.47
N ASN A 165 28.43 -3.17 -6.05
CA ASN A 165 27.53 -2.11 -6.50
C ASN A 165 27.21 -1.17 -5.34
N LYS A 166 27.16 0.15 -5.61
CA LYS A 166 26.68 1.09 -4.62
C LYS A 166 25.17 0.96 -4.47
N THR A 167 24.77 0.39 -3.36
CA THR A 167 23.37 0.11 -3.07
C THR A 167 22.93 0.78 -1.79
N ARG A 168 21.65 1.08 -1.70
CA ARG A 168 21.00 1.47 -0.45
C ARG A 168 19.62 0.83 -0.32
N ARG A 169 19.19 0.64 0.90
CA ARG A 169 17.81 0.31 1.26
C ARG A 169 17.05 1.59 1.63
N CYS A 170 15.75 1.57 1.49
CA CYS A 170 14.90 2.64 1.99
C CYS A 170 14.70 2.48 3.50
N GLU A 171 14.68 3.61 4.20
CA GLU A 171 14.35 3.67 5.61
C GLU A 171 12.89 4.14 5.74
N LEU A 172 12.05 3.40 6.48
CA LEU A 172 10.61 3.62 6.52
C LEU A 172 10.06 3.94 7.92
N PHE A 173 10.83 3.72 8.98
CA PHE A 173 10.37 3.93 10.36
C PHE A 173 10.79 5.30 10.90
N ASP A 174 12.06 5.64 10.86
CA ASP A 174 12.54 6.95 11.34
C ASP A 174 11.97 8.08 10.50
N SER A 175 11.90 7.90 9.17
CA SER A 175 11.28 8.87 8.26
C SER A 175 9.77 9.08 8.53
N TRP A 176 9.07 8.04 9.01
CA TRP A 176 7.69 8.19 9.46
C TRP A 176 7.60 8.96 10.77
N VAL A 177 8.44 8.64 11.75
CA VAL A 177 8.52 9.39 13.03
C VAL A 177 8.78 10.87 12.78
N GLU A 178 9.75 11.20 11.92
CA GLU A 178 10.03 12.59 11.53
C GLU A 178 8.83 13.25 10.83
N THR A 179 8.10 12.50 10.00
CA THR A 179 6.89 13.00 9.34
C THR A 179 5.80 13.31 10.35
N MET A 180 5.56 12.44 11.32
CA MET A 180 4.60 12.67 12.40
C MET A 180 4.96 13.94 13.20
N GLN A 181 6.23 14.15 13.51
CA GLN A 181 6.68 15.38 14.18
C GLN A 181 6.41 16.64 13.35
N ARG A 182 6.67 16.59 12.03
CA ARG A 182 6.35 17.72 11.12
C ARG A 182 4.84 18.01 11.07
N ILE A 183 4.01 16.97 11.03
CA ILE A 183 2.54 17.10 11.06
C ILE A 183 2.11 17.72 12.38
N TRP A 184 2.65 17.29 13.52
CA TRP A 184 2.40 17.89 14.84
C TRP A 184 2.70 19.37 14.88
N GLN A 185 3.88 19.78 14.41
CA GLN A 185 4.30 21.18 14.36
C GLN A 185 3.39 22.02 13.46
N ARG A 186 3.03 21.51 12.28
CA ARG A 186 2.10 22.21 11.35
C ARG A 186 0.68 22.34 11.91
N ALA A 187 0.27 21.40 12.74
CA ALA A 187 -1.00 21.49 13.47
C ALA A 187 -0.98 22.48 14.65
N GLY A 188 0.15 23.18 14.87
CA GLY A 188 0.30 24.10 16.01
C GLY A 188 0.69 23.42 17.32
N GLY A 189 1.09 22.15 17.27
CA GLY A 189 1.55 21.42 18.45
C GLY A 189 2.90 21.96 18.96
N HIS A 190 3.06 21.99 20.29
CA HIS A 190 4.27 22.45 20.97
C HIS A 190 4.85 21.32 21.82
N GLY A 191 6.18 21.31 21.94
CA GLY A 191 6.88 20.30 22.72
C GLY A 191 6.83 18.90 22.08
N VAL A 192 7.08 17.88 22.89
CA VAL A 192 7.08 16.48 22.48
C VAL A 192 5.67 15.91 22.71
N PRO A 193 4.98 15.44 21.66
CA PRO A 193 3.67 14.81 21.82
C PRO A 193 3.79 13.43 22.45
N ARG A 194 2.76 12.95 23.12
CA ARG A 194 2.56 11.53 23.39
C ARG A 194 1.75 10.92 22.25
N VAL A 195 2.24 9.84 21.66
CA VAL A 195 1.65 9.17 20.50
C VAL A 195 0.98 7.86 20.93
N ALA A 196 -0.22 7.59 20.42
CA ALA A 196 -0.81 6.25 20.47
C ALA A 196 -0.92 5.69 19.04
N ILE A 197 -0.44 4.47 18.84
CA ILE A 197 -0.65 3.68 17.63
C ILE A 197 -1.89 2.84 17.87
N VAL A 198 -2.95 3.08 17.10
CA VAL A 198 -4.30 2.60 17.46
C VAL A 198 -4.88 1.75 16.34
N ASP A 199 -5.27 0.52 16.69
CA ASP A 199 -5.96 -0.43 15.81
C ASP A 199 -6.89 -1.33 16.62
N TYR A 200 -7.66 -2.20 15.95
CA TYR A 200 -8.23 -3.40 16.56
C TYR A 200 -7.16 -4.49 16.53
N MET A 201 -6.70 -4.93 17.70
CA MET A 201 -5.48 -5.76 17.79
C MET A 201 -5.60 -7.12 17.08
N GLU A 202 -6.81 -7.65 16.92
CA GLU A 202 -7.09 -8.86 16.13
C GLU A 202 -7.00 -8.66 14.60
N CYS A 203 -7.14 -7.42 14.11
CA CYS A 203 -7.10 -7.08 12.69
C CYS A 203 -5.71 -6.60 12.24
N GLY A 204 -4.95 -6.02 13.17
CA GLY A 204 -3.73 -5.29 12.90
C GLY A 204 -2.45 -6.12 12.82
N THR A 205 -1.41 -5.51 12.27
CA THR A 205 -0.04 -6.04 12.24
C THR A 205 0.71 -5.62 13.52
N VAL A 206 0.33 -6.17 14.67
CA VAL A 206 0.80 -5.74 16.00
C VAL A 206 2.33 -5.70 16.11
N ASN A 207 3.04 -6.64 15.48
CA ASN A 207 4.50 -6.63 15.45
C ASN A 207 5.06 -5.35 14.79
N GLU A 208 4.43 -4.86 13.71
CA GLU A 208 4.82 -3.61 13.06
C GLU A 208 4.54 -2.41 13.96
N PHE A 209 3.41 -2.42 14.68
CA PHE A 209 3.07 -1.32 15.62
C PHE A 209 4.08 -1.21 16.74
N GLU A 210 4.56 -2.35 17.25
CA GLU A 210 5.57 -2.40 18.29
C GLU A 210 6.94 -1.85 17.80
N ILE A 211 7.30 -2.10 16.52
CA ILE A 211 8.48 -1.51 15.92
C ILE A 211 8.32 0.00 15.78
N PHE A 212 7.17 0.50 15.32
CA PHE A 212 6.91 1.95 15.31
C PHE A 212 7.01 2.55 16.70
N ARG A 213 6.43 1.92 17.73
CA ARG A 213 6.53 2.38 19.12
C ARG A 213 7.99 2.52 19.56
N GLN A 214 8.85 1.52 19.23
CA GLN A 214 10.26 1.57 19.56
C GLN A 214 10.98 2.72 18.86
N HIS A 215 10.70 2.98 17.57
CA HIS A 215 11.28 4.10 16.83
C HIS A 215 10.83 5.46 17.39
N PHE A 216 9.55 5.61 17.78
CA PHE A 216 9.11 6.81 18.49
C PHE A 216 9.89 7.02 19.79
N GLU A 217 10.03 5.99 20.62
CA GLU A 217 10.76 6.06 21.89
C GLU A 217 12.26 6.38 21.70
N GLN A 218 12.90 5.79 20.67
CA GLN A 218 14.29 6.10 20.30
C GLN A 218 14.47 7.57 19.89
N ALA A 219 13.43 8.16 19.27
CA ALA A 219 13.39 9.58 18.94
C ALA A 219 13.03 10.48 20.13
N GLY A 220 12.85 9.91 21.34
CA GLY A 220 12.46 10.63 22.54
C GLY A 220 10.98 11.01 22.62
N ILE A 221 10.13 10.36 21.84
CA ILE A 221 8.68 10.58 21.78
C ILE A 221 8.00 9.42 22.56
N PRO A 222 7.33 9.68 23.67
CA PRO A 222 6.58 8.67 24.39
C PRO A 222 5.48 8.09 23.50
N ALA A 223 5.43 6.75 23.38
CA ALA A 223 4.46 6.08 22.51
C ALA A 223 3.88 4.82 23.17
N GLU A 224 2.63 4.52 22.84
CA GLU A 224 1.96 3.28 23.24
C GLU A 224 1.20 2.66 22.06
N VAL A 225 1.03 1.34 22.07
CA VAL A 225 0.12 0.60 21.16
C VAL A 225 -1.14 0.33 21.95
N CYS A 226 -2.31 0.68 21.41
CA CYS A 226 -3.57 0.63 22.13
C CYS A 226 -4.69 0.12 21.23
N ASP A 227 -5.55 -0.75 21.75
CA ASP A 227 -6.79 -1.12 21.07
C ASP A 227 -7.76 0.07 21.06
N VAL A 228 -8.48 0.24 19.93
CA VAL A 228 -9.51 1.30 19.81
C VAL A 228 -10.51 1.26 20.97
N ARG A 229 -10.86 0.06 21.42
CA ARG A 229 -11.85 -0.19 22.49
C ARG A 229 -11.35 0.18 23.90
N ASP A 230 -10.04 0.26 24.08
CA ASP A 230 -9.40 0.60 25.36
C ASP A 230 -9.18 2.09 25.54
N LEU A 231 -9.40 2.89 24.49
CA LEU A 231 -9.39 4.34 24.60
C LEU A 231 -10.51 4.86 25.51
N ARG A 232 -10.21 5.89 26.29
CA ARG A 232 -11.15 6.56 27.20
C ARG A 232 -11.11 8.06 26.96
N TYR A 233 -12.27 8.66 26.75
CA TYR A 233 -12.42 10.10 26.53
C TYR A 233 -13.40 10.70 27.54
N ASP A 234 -12.96 11.73 28.28
CA ASP A 234 -13.74 12.38 29.33
C ASP A 234 -14.39 13.72 28.89
N GLY A 235 -14.33 14.05 27.60
CA GLY A 235 -14.79 15.31 27.03
C GLY A 235 -13.66 16.36 26.87
N HIS A 236 -12.47 16.09 27.41
CA HIS A 236 -11.31 16.99 27.30
C HIS A 236 -10.01 16.26 27.04
N ARG A 237 -9.87 15.04 27.53
CA ARG A 237 -8.65 14.27 27.53
C ARG A 237 -8.89 12.86 27.03
N LEU A 238 -8.14 12.46 26.00
CA LEU A 238 -8.10 11.09 25.52
C LEU A 238 -6.92 10.37 26.21
N THR A 239 -7.16 9.15 26.70
CA THR A 239 -6.15 8.29 27.32
C THR A 239 -6.27 6.88 26.78
N GLY A 240 -5.16 6.14 26.78
CA GLY A 240 -5.08 4.71 26.51
C GLY A 240 -4.78 3.92 27.79
N ASP A 241 -4.09 2.79 27.62
CA ASP A 241 -3.76 1.87 28.73
C ASP A 241 -2.82 2.47 29.77
N SER A 242 -1.93 3.37 29.36
CA SER A 242 -1.03 4.06 30.28
C SER A 242 -1.74 5.02 31.24
N GLY A 243 -2.99 5.42 30.92
CA GLY A 243 -3.73 6.46 31.64
C GLY A 243 -3.18 7.88 31.41
N GLU A 244 -2.12 8.04 30.62
CA GLU A 244 -1.56 9.34 30.27
C GLU A 244 -2.32 9.97 29.09
N LYS A 245 -2.29 11.31 29.03
CA LYS A 245 -2.95 12.04 27.92
C LYS A 245 -2.27 11.72 26.59
N ILE A 246 -3.04 11.31 25.59
CA ILE A 246 -2.62 11.15 24.22
C ILE A 246 -2.78 12.50 23.49
N ASP A 247 -1.73 12.96 22.82
CA ASP A 247 -1.72 14.19 22.02
C ASP A 247 -1.93 13.91 20.53
N MET A 248 -1.38 12.79 20.05
CA MET A 248 -1.50 12.34 18.66
C MET A 248 -1.89 10.87 18.61
N ILE A 249 -2.75 10.53 17.65
CA ILE A 249 -3.01 9.15 17.24
C ILE A 249 -2.38 8.89 15.88
N TYR A 250 -1.61 7.81 15.77
CA TYR A 250 -1.34 7.15 14.51
C TYR A 250 -2.40 6.07 14.31
N ARG A 251 -3.44 6.39 13.54
CA ARG A 251 -4.55 5.47 13.29
C ARG A 251 -4.11 4.42 12.27
N ARG A 252 -4.19 3.17 12.70
CA ARG A 252 -3.98 1.98 11.88
C ARG A 252 -5.31 1.29 11.55
N ALA A 253 -6.29 1.37 12.45
CA ALA A 253 -7.64 0.89 12.25
C ALA A 253 -8.25 1.47 10.97
N VAL A 254 -8.51 0.63 9.97
CA VAL A 254 -9.08 1.08 8.69
C VAL A 254 -10.52 1.56 8.89
N THR A 255 -10.97 2.45 8.02
CA THR A 255 -12.29 3.09 8.15
C THR A 255 -13.43 2.08 8.14
N SER A 256 -13.33 0.99 7.35
CA SER A 256 -14.33 -0.09 7.34
C SER A 256 -14.46 -0.80 8.69
N ASP A 257 -13.35 -1.04 9.40
CA ASP A 257 -13.37 -1.66 10.73
C ASP A 257 -13.95 -0.71 11.77
N VAL A 258 -13.59 0.59 11.70
CA VAL A 258 -14.20 1.61 12.57
C VAL A 258 -15.72 1.69 12.35
N LEU A 259 -16.21 1.54 11.12
CA LEU A 259 -17.65 1.47 10.83
C LEU A 259 -18.31 0.20 11.36
N ALA A 260 -17.63 -0.94 11.22
CA ALA A 260 -18.13 -2.22 11.73
C ALA A 260 -18.24 -2.21 13.27
N HIS A 261 -17.33 -1.51 13.94
CA HIS A 261 -17.24 -1.37 15.40
C HIS A 261 -17.55 0.06 15.88
N TYR A 262 -18.52 0.73 15.22
CA TYR A 262 -18.74 2.17 15.39
C TYR A 262 -19.04 2.57 16.85
N GLU A 263 -19.86 1.81 17.53
CA GLU A 263 -20.23 2.06 18.94
C GLU A 263 -19.03 1.84 19.89
N GLU A 264 -18.17 0.90 19.58
CA GLU A 264 -16.96 0.59 20.33
C GLU A 264 -15.86 1.66 20.12
N SER A 265 -15.94 2.41 19.02
CA SER A 265 -15.00 3.48 18.65
C SER A 265 -15.36 4.85 19.22
N THR A 266 -16.39 4.94 20.08
CA THR A 266 -16.98 6.23 20.53
C THR A 266 -15.94 7.18 21.12
N ALA A 267 -14.99 6.69 21.93
CA ALA A 267 -13.95 7.54 22.54
C ALA A 267 -13.03 8.17 21.49
N LEU A 268 -12.58 7.39 20.49
CA LEU A 268 -11.79 7.86 19.37
C LEU A 268 -12.54 8.93 18.56
N LEU A 269 -13.79 8.60 18.17
CA LEU A 269 -14.60 9.43 17.29
C LEU A 269 -14.97 10.77 17.95
N GLN A 270 -15.34 10.76 19.25
CA GLN A 270 -15.64 11.99 19.98
C GLN A 270 -14.40 12.85 20.18
N ALA A 271 -13.27 12.27 20.60
CA ALA A 271 -12.02 13.02 20.75
C ALA A 271 -11.56 13.66 19.43
N ALA A 272 -11.74 12.96 18.30
CA ALA A 272 -11.45 13.50 16.98
C ALA A 272 -12.40 14.64 16.58
N ARG A 273 -13.71 14.53 16.84
CA ARG A 273 -14.71 15.60 16.60
C ARG A 273 -14.40 16.85 17.41
N ASP A 274 -14.07 16.69 18.66
CA ASP A 274 -13.79 17.79 19.59
C ASP A 274 -12.40 18.42 19.36
N GLY A 275 -11.54 17.81 18.52
CA GLY A 275 -10.16 18.25 18.30
C GLY A 275 -9.28 18.07 19.55
N ALA A 276 -9.64 17.15 20.46
CA ALA A 276 -8.90 16.86 21.67
C ALA A 276 -7.61 16.07 21.42
N VAL A 277 -7.47 15.49 20.24
CA VAL A 277 -6.32 14.71 19.78
C VAL A 277 -6.06 15.02 18.30
N LEU A 278 -4.80 15.01 17.88
CA LEU A 278 -4.44 15.07 16.46
C LEU A 278 -4.51 13.68 15.87
N LEU A 279 -5.48 13.42 15.01
CA LEU A 279 -5.69 12.13 14.37
C LEU A 279 -4.89 12.06 13.05
N VAL A 280 -3.77 11.36 13.02
CA VAL A 280 -2.97 11.10 11.82
C VAL A 280 -3.39 9.76 11.21
N GLY A 281 -3.68 9.74 9.91
CA GLY A 281 -4.47 8.70 9.26
C GLY A 281 -5.96 8.98 9.42
N ASP A 282 -6.35 10.20 9.14
CA ASP A 282 -7.71 10.73 9.30
C ASP A 282 -8.67 10.18 8.24
N PHE A 283 -9.97 10.22 8.48
CA PHE A 283 -11.01 9.60 7.64
C PHE A 283 -11.11 10.19 6.23
N HIS A 284 -10.64 11.44 6.00
CA HIS A 284 -10.59 12.00 4.64
C HIS A 284 -9.69 11.22 3.67
N THR A 285 -8.73 10.41 4.19
CA THR A 285 -7.92 9.50 3.37
C THR A 285 -8.76 8.47 2.64
N GLN A 286 -9.96 8.16 3.13
CA GLN A 286 -10.90 7.24 2.51
C GLN A 286 -11.34 7.68 1.10
N ILE A 287 -11.36 9.00 0.81
CA ILE A 287 -11.66 9.52 -0.53
C ILE A 287 -10.72 8.92 -1.58
N VAL A 288 -9.44 8.75 -1.22
CA VAL A 288 -8.41 8.19 -2.12
C VAL A 288 -8.29 6.67 -1.97
N HIS A 289 -8.54 6.14 -0.77
CA HIS A 289 -8.45 4.71 -0.50
C HIS A 289 -9.50 3.89 -1.25
N ASN A 290 -10.71 4.41 -1.37
CA ASN A 290 -11.82 3.70 -1.97
C ASN A 290 -11.61 3.51 -3.48
N LYS A 291 -11.88 2.30 -3.98
CA LYS A 291 -11.70 1.96 -5.40
C LYS A 291 -12.63 2.74 -6.34
N GLU A 292 -13.70 3.35 -5.81
CA GLU A 292 -14.54 4.29 -6.57
C GLU A 292 -13.74 5.46 -7.16
N LEU A 293 -12.63 5.84 -6.54
CA LEU A 293 -11.78 6.89 -7.09
C LEU A 293 -11.32 6.56 -8.52
N PHE A 294 -10.99 5.30 -8.82
CA PHE A 294 -10.59 4.91 -10.18
C PHE A 294 -11.68 5.21 -11.22
N ARG A 295 -12.96 4.99 -10.88
CA ARG A 295 -14.09 5.35 -11.72
C ARG A 295 -14.27 6.87 -11.79
N VAL A 296 -14.23 7.54 -10.64
CA VAL A 296 -14.43 8.99 -10.54
C VAL A 296 -13.40 9.77 -11.34
N LEU A 297 -12.15 9.29 -11.42
CA LEU A 297 -11.08 9.91 -12.21
C LEU A 297 -11.37 9.93 -13.72
N HIS A 298 -12.20 9.02 -14.24
CA HIS A 298 -12.60 8.99 -15.65
C HIS A 298 -13.89 9.79 -15.97
N LEU A 299 -14.57 10.30 -14.94
CA LEU A 299 -15.82 11.07 -15.19
C LEU A 299 -15.53 12.42 -15.83
N PRO A 300 -16.36 12.86 -16.80
CA PRO A 300 -16.18 14.15 -17.47
C PRO A 300 -16.07 15.33 -16.49
N ARG A 301 -16.80 15.29 -15.38
CA ARG A 301 -16.75 16.33 -14.35
C ARG A 301 -15.36 16.41 -13.71
N THR A 302 -14.77 15.28 -13.34
CA THR A 302 -13.41 15.25 -12.77
C THR A 302 -12.38 15.74 -13.79
N LEU A 303 -12.45 15.24 -15.03
CA LEU A 303 -11.51 15.64 -16.07
C LEU A 303 -11.57 17.13 -16.42
N GLN A 304 -12.76 17.79 -16.29
CA GLN A 304 -12.90 19.22 -16.53
C GLN A 304 -12.19 20.11 -15.49
N MET A 305 -12.04 19.66 -14.27
CA MET A 305 -11.34 20.42 -13.21
C MET A 305 -9.83 20.22 -13.21
N LEU A 306 -9.31 19.30 -14.01
CA LEU A 306 -7.90 18.98 -14.11
C LEU A 306 -7.23 19.71 -15.29
N ASP A 307 -5.94 20.00 -15.16
CA ASP A 307 -5.14 20.54 -16.27
C ASP A 307 -4.77 19.45 -17.31
N GLU A 308 -4.11 19.85 -18.39
CA GLU A 308 -3.74 18.95 -19.48
C GLU A 308 -2.75 17.86 -19.02
N THR A 309 -1.77 18.21 -18.19
CA THR A 309 -0.77 17.26 -17.64
C THR A 309 -1.44 16.22 -16.75
N GLN A 310 -2.36 16.66 -15.89
CA GLN A 310 -3.10 15.77 -14.99
C GLN A 310 -4.03 14.82 -15.77
N ARG A 311 -4.70 15.30 -16.82
CA ARG A 311 -5.55 14.46 -17.68
C ARG A 311 -4.73 13.41 -18.44
N ALA A 312 -3.61 13.83 -19.06
CA ALA A 312 -2.70 12.92 -19.74
C ALA A 312 -2.12 11.86 -18.79
N TYR A 313 -1.84 12.25 -17.55
CA TYR A 313 -1.38 11.32 -16.52
C TYR A 313 -2.43 10.26 -16.14
N ILE A 314 -3.70 10.66 -15.99
CA ILE A 314 -4.80 9.72 -15.76
C ILE A 314 -4.94 8.75 -16.94
N GLU A 315 -4.95 9.27 -18.17
CA GLU A 315 -5.07 8.44 -19.38
C GLU A 315 -3.95 7.42 -19.50
N ALA A 316 -2.72 7.78 -19.12
CA ALA A 316 -1.55 6.90 -19.20
C ALA A 316 -1.50 5.84 -18.11
N HIS A 317 -1.94 6.16 -16.87
CA HIS A 317 -1.61 5.35 -15.70
C HIS A 317 -2.81 4.82 -14.91
N VAL A 318 -4.01 5.39 -15.09
CA VAL A 318 -5.22 4.92 -14.39
C VAL A 318 -5.99 3.99 -15.32
N PRO A 319 -6.17 2.69 -14.96
CA PRO A 319 -6.90 1.77 -15.82
C PRO A 319 -8.36 2.21 -15.94
N TYR A 320 -8.92 2.09 -17.16
CA TYR A 320 -10.34 2.36 -17.37
C TYR A 320 -11.19 1.61 -16.35
N THR A 321 -12.07 2.33 -15.68
CA THR A 321 -12.91 1.81 -14.62
C THR A 321 -14.32 2.38 -14.74
N ALA A 322 -15.32 1.51 -14.66
CA ALA A 322 -16.74 1.85 -14.67
C ALA A 322 -17.48 1.11 -13.54
N GLU A 323 -18.65 1.59 -13.15
CA GLU A 323 -19.57 0.81 -12.34
C GLU A 323 -20.02 -0.43 -13.14
N PHE A 324 -20.00 -1.60 -12.51
CA PHE A 324 -20.40 -2.83 -13.20
C PHE A 324 -21.93 -2.89 -13.28
N GLY A 325 -22.48 -2.95 -14.49
CA GLY A 325 -23.92 -3.01 -14.75
C GLY A 325 -24.30 -3.96 -15.87
N ALA A 326 -25.60 -4.14 -16.08
CA ALA A 326 -26.14 -5.03 -17.10
C ALA A 326 -25.68 -4.65 -18.52
N GLU A 327 -25.40 -3.39 -18.76
CA GLU A 327 -24.90 -2.86 -20.04
C GLU A 327 -23.50 -3.36 -20.40
N HIS A 328 -22.72 -3.82 -19.41
CA HIS A 328 -21.37 -4.32 -19.62
C HIS A 328 -21.30 -5.84 -19.85
N LEU A 329 -22.39 -6.59 -19.63
CA LEU A 329 -22.38 -8.06 -19.64
C LEU A 329 -21.87 -8.66 -20.94
N GLU A 330 -22.35 -8.18 -22.09
CA GLU A 330 -21.93 -8.68 -23.40
C GLU A 330 -20.42 -8.50 -23.61
N GLN A 331 -19.94 -7.27 -23.42
CA GLN A 331 -18.52 -6.92 -23.56
C GLN A 331 -17.61 -7.74 -22.65
N VAL A 332 -18.02 -7.94 -21.40
CA VAL A 332 -17.23 -8.67 -20.39
C VAL A 332 -17.17 -10.17 -20.67
N LEU A 333 -18.22 -10.71 -21.27
CA LEU A 333 -18.27 -12.12 -21.66
C LEU A 333 -17.50 -12.40 -22.96
N GLU A 334 -17.54 -11.48 -23.94
CA GLU A 334 -16.86 -11.63 -25.22
C GLU A 334 -15.33 -11.56 -25.10
N ASP A 335 -14.82 -10.66 -24.28
CA ASP A 335 -13.38 -10.36 -24.16
C ASP A 335 -12.91 -10.50 -22.71
N LYS A 336 -13.16 -11.66 -22.12
CA LYS A 336 -12.96 -11.94 -20.70
C LYS A 336 -11.58 -11.55 -20.15
N ASP A 337 -10.54 -11.76 -20.93
CA ASP A 337 -9.15 -11.56 -20.52
C ASP A 337 -8.74 -10.07 -20.38
N ARG A 338 -9.60 -9.18 -20.84
CA ARG A 338 -9.44 -7.72 -20.70
C ARG A 338 -10.02 -7.14 -19.42
N TRP A 339 -10.72 -7.96 -18.62
CA TRP A 339 -11.53 -7.42 -17.54
C TRP A 339 -11.23 -8.05 -16.18
N ILE A 340 -11.34 -7.21 -15.16
CA ILE A 340 -11.33 -7.59 -13.75
C ILE A 340 -12.52 -6.94 -13.04
N LEU A 341 -13.21 -7.71 -12.22
CA LEU A 341 -14.30 -7.24 -11.36
C LEU A 341 -13.77 -7.08 -9.94
N LYS A 342 -14.00 -5.92 -9.35
CA LYS A 342 -13.54 -5.57 -8.00
C LYS A 342 -14.68 -5.00 -7.17
N PRO A 343 -14.90 -5.41 -5.92
CA PRO A 343 -15.82 -4.70 -5.02
C PRO A 343 -15.26 -3.29 -4.73
N THR A 344 -16.14 -2.32 -4.55
CA THR A 344 -15.79 -0.91 -4.33
C THR A 344 -15.03 -0.71 -3.03
N ASP A 345 -15.37 -1.46 -1.98
CA ASP A 345 -14.74 -1.41 -0.67
C ASP A 345 -14.41 -2.83 -0.20
N SER A 346 -13.14 -3.21 -0.30
CA SER A 346 -12.64 -4.53 0.09
C SER A 346 -11.11 -4.50 0.13
N TYR A 347 -10.51 -5.29 1.00
CA TYR A 347 -9.07 -5.50 1.11
C TYR A 347 -8.68 -6.97 0.92
N GLY A 348 -7.41 -7.25 0.65
CA GLY A 348 -6.87 -8.61 0.51
C GLY A 348 -7.46 -9.39 -0.68
N SER A 349 -7.83 -8.72 -1.77
CA SER A 349 -8.39 -9.32 -3.00
C SER A 349 -9.68 -10.14 -2.80
N ARG A 350 -10.40 -9.96 -1.70
CA ARG A 350 -11.69 -10.64 -1.47
C ARG A 350 -12.72 -10.15 -2.48
N GLY A 351 -13.35 -11.08 -3.20
CA GLY A 351 -14.36 -10.76 -4.21
C GLY A 351 -13.79 -10.17 -5.50
N VAL A 352 -12.48 -10.23 -5.71
CA VAL A 352 -11.82 -9.80 -6.95
C VAL A 352 -11.74 -10.97 -7.91
N TYR A 353 -12.19 -10.76 -9.16
CA TYR A 353 -12.22 -11.76 -10.20
C TYR A 353 -11.61 -11.21 -11.48
N ALA A 354 -10.53 -11.82 -11.98
CA ALA A 354 -9.91 -11.46 -13.26
C ALA A 354 -10.22 -12.54 -14.30
N GLY A 355 -10.72 -12.14 -15.46
CA GLY A 355 -11.15 -13.09 -16.50
C GLY A 355 -10.04 -14.03 -16.98
N VAL A 356 -8.77 -13.56 -16.91
CA VAL A 356 -7.58 -14.37 -17.27
C VAL A 356 -7.38 -15.62 -16.38
N GLU A 357 -7.98 -15.67 -15.19
CA GLU A 357 -7.82 -16.78 -14.25
C GLU A 357 -8.85 -17.90 -14.43
N TYR A 358 -9.87 -17.67 -15.27
CA TYR A 358 -11.00 -18.58 -15.41
C TYR A 358 -11.16 -19.02 -16.87
N ASP A 359 -11.68 -20.24 -17.08
CA ASP A 359 -12.23 -20.62 -18.36
C ASP A 359 -13.53 -19.84 -18.68
N THR A 360 -13.98 -19.92 -19.92
CA THR A 360 -15.12 -19.13 -20.41
C THR A 360 -16.43 -19.43 -19.64
N ASP A 361 -16.66 -20.70 -19.32
CA ASP A 361 -17.90 -21.11 -18.65
C ASP A 361 -17.92 -20.62 -17.20
N ARG A 362 -16.81 -20.82 -16.49
CA ARG A 362 -16.67 -20.36 -15.10
C ARG A 362 -16.69 -18.84 -15.00
N TRP A 363 -16.06 -18.15 -15.92
CA TRP A 363 -16.13 -16.69 -16.00
C TRP A 363 -17.56 -16.20 -16.18
N ALA A 364 -18.30 -16.83 -17.11
CA ALA A 364 -19.70 -16.46 -17.34
C ALA A 364 -20.60 -16.69 -16.11
N GLU A 365 -20.34 -17.74 -15.33
CA GLU A 365 -21.05 -17.98 -14.06
C GLU A 365 -20.73 -16.85 -13.06
N ILE A 366 -19.46 -16.49 -12.88
CA ILE A 366 -19.01 -15.43 -11.98
C ILE A 366 -19.68 -14.10 -12.36
N VAL A 367 -19.54 -13.68 -13.61
CA VAL A 367 -20.08 -12.40 -14.13
C VAL A 367 -21.60 -12.29 -13.90
N ARG A 368 -22.34 -13.39 -14.07
CA ARG A 368 -23.80 -13.40 -13.82
C ARG A 368 -24.17 -13.44 -12.34
N SER A 369 -23.26 -13.90 -11.47
CA SER A 369 -23.50 -14.02 -10.03
C SER A 369 -23.09 -12.78 -9.23
N VAL A 370 -22.17 -11.97 -9.77
CA VAL A 370 -21.70 -10.74 -9.11
C VAL A 370 -22.84 -9.71 -9.07
N PRO A 371 -23.08 -9.06 -7.91
CA PRO A 371 -24.07 -7.99 -7.81
C PRO A 371 -23.76 -6.85 -8.77
N HIS A 372 -24.81 -6.26 -9.37
CA HIS A 372 -24.66 -5.08 -10.25
C HIS A 372 -24.49 -3.77 -9.46
N THR A 373 -24.44 -3.84 -8.15
CA THR A 373 -24.18 -2.71 -7.25
C THR A 373 -23.03 -3.02 -6.33
N GLY A 374 -22.15 -2.07 -6.11
CA GLY A 374 -20.98 -2.22 -5.25
C GLY A 374 -19.81 -2.98 -5.90
N TYR A 375 -19.85 -3.16 -7.23
CA TYR A 375 -18.74 -3.71 -8.02
C TYR A 375 -18.32 -2.76 -9.14
N LEU A 376 -17.03 -2.73 -9.39
CA LEU A 376 -16.40 -2.02 -10.49
C LEU A 376 -15.93 -3.01 -11.55
N LEU A 377 -16.15 -2.64 -12.79
CA LEU A 377 -15.50 -3.22 -13.96
C LEU A 377 -14.25 -2.40 -14.27
N GLN A 378 -13.10 -3.05 -14.28
CA GLN A 378 -11.84 -2.38 -14.59
C GLN A 378 -11.09 -3.11 -15.71
N ALA A 379 -10.40 -2.35 -16.55
CA ALA A 379 -9.49 -2.92 -17.54
C ALA A 379 -8.36 -3.68 -16.83
N PHE A 380 -8.14 -4.92 -17.24
CA PHE A 380 -7.08 -5.76 -16.69
C PHE A 380 -5.75 -5.46 -17.40
N HIS A 381 -4.73 -5.19 -16.60
CA HIS A 381 -3.36 -5.00 -17.06
C HIS A 381 -2.50 -6.15 -16.54
N THR A 382 -1.85 -6.88 -17.45
CA THR A 382 -0.96 -7.98 -17.08
C THR A 382 0.27 -7.42 -16.38
N PRO A 383 0.57 -7.85 -15.14
CA PRO A 383 1.77 -7.41 -14.45
C PRO A 383 3.05 -7.83 -15.20
N TYR A 384 4.10 -7.00 -15.12
CA TYR A 384 5.41 -7.32 -15.67
C TYR A 384 5.98 -8.59 -15.03
N VAL A 385 6.70 -9.40 -15.80
CA VAL A 385 7.19 -10.71 -15.37
C VAL A 385 8.71 -10.71 -15.29
N THR A 386 9.26 -11.10 -14.13
CA THR A 386 10.70 -11.28 -13.92
C THR A 386 11.02 -12.70 -13.48
N GLU A 387 12.31 -13.08 -13.61
CA GLU A 387 12.83 -14.37 -13.11
C GLU A 387 13.40 -14.21 -11.70
N ASN A 388 13.12 -15.19 -10.85
CA ASN A 388 13.72 -15.28 -9.52
C ASN A 388 13.80 -16.75 -9.05
N TYR A 389 14.75 -17.06 -8.19
CA TYR A 389 14.78 -18.33 -7.46
C TYR A 389 13.83 -18.27 -6.27
N GLY A 390 13.01 -19.30 -6.15
CA GLY A 390 12.06 -19.41 -5.04
C GLY A 390 11.30 -20.74 -5.08
N LEU A 391 10.42 -20.92 -4.11
CA LEU A 391 9.56 -22.10 -4.04
C LEU A 391 8.34 -21.96 -4.93
N ASN A 392 8.05 -23.03 -5.69
CA ASN A 392 6.75 -23.29 -6.31
C ASN A 392 6.20 -24.59 -5.71
N GLY A 393 5.23 -24.50 -4.81
CA GLY A 393 4.97 -25.56 -3.84
C GLY A 393 6.22 -25.82 -3.01
N ASP A 394 6.66 -27.07 -2.97
CA ASP A 394 7.89 -27.51 -2.24
C ASP A 394 9.15 -27.54 -3.14
N VAL A 395 9.01 -27.19 -4.42
CA VAL A 395 10.11 -27.27 -5.39
C VAL A 395 10.83 -25.91 -5.47
N PHE A 396 12.09 -25.89 -5.06
CA PHE A 396 12.96 -24.73 -5.23
C PHE A 396 13.56 -24.72 -6.65
N GLY A 397 13.45 -23.57 -7.32
CA GLY A 397 13.98 -23.39 -8.68
C GLY A 397 13.84 -21.97 -9.18
N LEU A 398 14.33 -21.75 -10.40
CA LEU A 398 14.12 -20.53 -11.15
C LEU A 398 12.67 -20.52 -11.68
N ASN A 399 11.91 -19.53 -11.28
CA ASN A 399 10.52 -19.36 -11.68
C ASN A 399 10.29 -17.97 -12.28
N ARG A 400 9.23 -17.83 -13.04
CA ARG A 400 8.74 -16.54 -13.55
C ARG A 400 7.66 -16.02 -12.62
N TYR A 401 7.79 -14.75 -12.22
CA TYR A 401 6.89 -14.11 -11.29
C TYR A 401 6.32 -12.83 -11.87
N TYR A 402 5.02 -12.65 -11.73
CA TYR A 402 4.32 -11.38 -11.93
C TYR A 402 4.68 -10.41 -10.81
N ASN A 403 4.91 -9.13 -11.13
CA ASN A 403 5.42 -8.14 -10.19
C ASN A 403 4.38 -7.07 -9.86
N LEU A 404 4.32 -6.68 -8.59
CA LEU A 404 3.61 -5.51 -8.11
C LEU A 404 4.59 -4.63 -7.33
N THR A 405 4.61 -3.36 -7.64
CA THR A 405 5.45 -2.36 -6.98
C THR A 405 4.58 -1.40 -6.19
N GLY A 406 4.85 -1.23 -4.91
CA GLY A 406 4.20 -0.24 -4.05
C GLY A 406 5.18 0.85 -3.65
N ILE A 407 4.78 2.11 -3.74
CA ILE A 407 5.58 3.24 -3.28
C ILE A 407 4.98 3.77 -1.99
N TYR A 408 5.76 3.74 -0.91
CA TYR A 408 5.42 4.45 0.30
C TYR A 408 5.64 5.94 0.10
N THR A 409 4.62 6.71 0.40
CA THR A 409 4.68 8.16 0.43
C THR A 409 4.29 8.65 1.81
N TYR A 410 5.13 9.51 2.40
CA TYR A 410 4.85 10.18 3.66
C TYR A 410 4.68 11.66 3.38
N ASP A 411 3.48 12.18 3.69
CA ASP A 411 3.10 13.57 3.44
C ASP A 411 3.38 14.01 1.98
N GLY A 412 3.07 13.12 1.02
CA GLY A 412 3.28 13.34 -0.41
C GLY A 412 4.69 13.12 -0.94
N VAL A 413 5.64 12.74 -0.07
CA VAL A 413 7.03 12.48 -0.47
C VAL A 413 7.29 10.98 -0.52
N ALA A 414 7.73 10.46 -1.67
CA ALA A 414 8.10 9.06 -1.80
C ALA A 414 9.33 8.74 -0.95
N GLN A 415 9.18 7.77 -0.05
CA GLN A 415 10.18 7.35 0.95
C GLN A 415 10.81 6.00 0.62
N GLY A 416 10.04 5.08 0.06
CA GLY A 416 10.56 3.76 -0.22
C GLY A 416 9.64 2.92 -1.09
N VAL A 417 10.07 1.69 -1.31
CA VAL A 417 9.42 0.76 -2.23
C VAL A 417 9.05 -0.52 -1.49
N TYR A 418 7.85 -1.00 -1.74
CA TYR A 418 7.37 -2.32 -1.34
C TYR A 418 7.17 -3.17 -2.59
N SER A 419 7.80 -4.32 -2.64
CA SER A 419 7.77 -5.17 -3.84
C SER A 419 7.17 -6.53 -3.53
N ARG A 420 6.16 -6.90 -4.31
CA ARG A 420 5.49 -8.20 -4.24
C ARG A 420 5.59 -8.92 -5.57
N VAL A 421 5.66 -10.24 -5.51
CA VAL A 421 5.65 -11.09 -6.69
C VAL A 421 4.73 -12.29 -6.49
N SER A 422 4.18 -12.83 -7.58
CA SER A 422 3.33 -14.02 -7.54
C SER A 422 3.57 -14.90 -8.77
N LEU A 423 3.28 -16.19 -8.64
CA LEU A 423 3.26 -17.13 -9.77
C LEU A 423 2.02 -16.96 -10.66
N THR A 424 1.00 -16.25 -10.18
CA THR A 424 -0.23 -15.92 -10.89
C THR A 424 -0.36 -14.42 -11.13
N PRO A 425 -1.14 -13.98 -12.13
CA PRO A 425 -1.32 -12.55 -12.43
C PRO A 425 -2.00 -11.77 -11.29
N ILE A 426 -2.84 -12.41 -10.50
CA ILE A 426 -3.41 -11.82 -9.28
C ILE A 426 -2.42 -12.00 -8.13
N ILE A 427 -1.88 -10.87 -7.66
CA ILE A 427 -0.87 -10.83 -6.61
C ILE A 427 -1.58 -10.54 -5.30
N SER A 428 -1.72 -11.57 -4.47
CA SER A 428 -2.46 -11.51 -3.20
C SER A 428 -1.95 -12.54 -2.22
N SER A 429 -2.02 -12.22 -0.94
CA SER A 429 -1.68 -13.11 0.17
C SER A 429 -2.53 -14.39 0.20
N GLN A 430 -3.72 -14.38 -0.43
CA GLN A 430 -4.57 -15.56 -0.55
C GLN A 430 -4.03 -16.61 -1.54
N TYR A 431 -3.07 -16.25 -2.39
CA TYR A 431 -2.50 -17.11 -3.42
C TYR A 431 -1.01 -17.39 -3.16
N SER A 432 -0.17 -17.11 -4.15
CA SER A 432 1.27 -17.42 -4.12
C SER A 432 2.16 -16.21 -3.90
N GLU A 433 1.62 -15.15 -3.30
CA GLU A 433 2.35 -13.90 -3.04
C GLU A 433 3.63 -14.14 -2.24
N LYS A 434 4.66 -13.45 -2.65
CA LYS A 434 5.94 -13.34 -1.95
C LYS A 434 6.36 -11.88 -1.93
N THR A 435 6.93 -11.45 -0.83
CA THR A 435 7.46 -10.10 -0.67
C THR A 435 8.96 -10.11 -0.94
N LEU A 436 9.46 -9.09 -1.61
CA LEU A 436 10.88 -8.89 -1.88
C LEU A 436 11.36 -7.60 -1.21
N PRO A 437 12.52 -7.58 -0.58
CA PRO A 437 13.14 -6.33 -0.19
C PRO A 437 13.62 -5.60 -1.45
N THR A 438 13.59 -4.28 -1.45
CA THR A 438 14.04 -3.48 -2.60
C THR A 438 15.36 -2.80 -2.33
N LEU A 439 16.35 -3.04 -3.21
CA LEU A 439 17.60 -2.30 -3.25
C LEU A 439 17.54 -1.21 -4.32
N LEU A 440 17.89 0.00 -3.95
CA LEU A 440 18.19 1.07 -4.89
C LEU A 440 19.67 1.01 -5.23
N VAL A 441 19.98 1.03 -6.52
CA VAL A 441 21.36 0.90 -7.05
C VAL A 441 21.72 2.19 -7.77
N GLU A 442 22.92 2.73 -7.50
CA GLU A 442 23.45 3.90 -8.21
C GLU A 442 23.60 3.58 -9.71
N ASP A 443 23.23 4.51 -10.62
CA ASP A 443 23.26 4.34 -12.08
C ASP A 443 24.68 4.15 -12.64
#